data_feb62656db52f6844cc27bb5e24a6d29
#
_entry.id   feb62656db52f6844cc27bb5e24a6d29
#
_cell.length_a   1.000
_cell.length_b   1.000
_cell.length_c   1.000
_cell.angle_alpha   90.00
_cell.angle_beta   90.00
_cell.angle_gamma   90.00
#
_symmetry.space_group_name_H-M   'P 1'
#
loop_
_entity.id
_entity.type
_entity.pdbx_description
1 polymer ?
#
loop_
_entity_poly.entity_id
_entity_poly.type
_entity_poly.pdbx_seq_one_letter_code
_entity_poly.pdbx_strand_id
1 'polypeptide(L)'
;MIGLSKPKKYTVGLANLAKFGYLTLQDQAASANVGRAGEYLALSRLSLAGYFCTLAPSQDHDGYIQTDARILTLQVKTSSKIRHWKYQFYTKHGEGRQRSDVYAFVALDLEAIFFCRGDDPIIRPTSTHLSADLFNQDTMHKVLSSFD
;
A
#
# COMPACT_ATOMS: atom_id res chain seq x y z
N MET A 1 5.44 35.79 -14.07
CA MET A 1 5.88 34.58 -13.34
C MET A 1 4.79 34.22 -12.37
N ILE A 2 4.13 33.10 -12.60
CA ILE A 2 3.09 32.61 -11.68
C ILE A 2 3.85 31.96 -10.52
N GLY A 3 3.81 32.59 -9.34
CA GLY A 3 4.37 31.98 -8.14
C GLY A 3 3.59 30.73 -7.79
N LEU A 4 4.24 29.56 -7.87
CA LEU A 4 3.70 28.33 -7.30
C LEU A 4 3.57 28.54 -5.79
N SER A 5 2.33 28.71 -5.29
CA SER A 5 2.08 28.71 -3.86
C SER A 5 2.55 27.38 -3.29
N LYS A 6 3.40 27.42 -2.26
CA LYS A 6 3.80 26.20 -1.55
C LYS A 6 2.53 25.44 -1.15
N PRO A 7 2.47 24.11 -1.38
CA PRO A 7 1.33 23.34 -0.96
C PRO A 7 1.12 23.55 0.54
N LYS A 8 -0.06 23.98 0.90
CA LYS A 8 -0.43 24.16 2.31
C LYS A 8 -0.22 22.79 3.00
N LYS A 9 0.52 22.78 4.09
CA LYS A 9 0.71 21.59 4.91
C LYS A 9 -0.62 21.22 5.55
N TYR A 10 -1.36 20.33 4.90
CA TYR A 10 -2.66 19.85 5.38
C TYR A 10 -2.59 18.85 6.54
N THR A 11 -1.41 18.67 7.13
CA THR A 11 -1.16 17.64 8.15
C THR A 11 -1.85 17.87 9.50
N VAL A 12 -2.32 19.06 9.78
CA VAL A 12 -2.94 19.36 11.08
C VAL A 12 -4.47 19.14 11.08
N GLY A 13 -5.11 19.28 9.92
CA GLY A 13 -6.58 19.19 9.81
C GLY A 13 -7.12 17.77 9.89
N LEU A 14 -6.45 16.79 9.28
CA LEU A 14 -6.90 15.41 9.20
C LEU A 14 -7.00 14.72 10.57
N ALA A 15 -6.01 14.93 11.45
CA ALA A 15 -6.00 14.34 12.77
C ALA A 15 -7.09 14.92 13.68
N ASN A 16 -7.41 16.20 13.53
CA ASN A 16 -8.45 16.85 14.31
C ASN A 16 -9.86 16.54 13.80
N LEU A 17 -10.05 16.46 12.47
CA LEU A 17 -11.34 16.15 11.86
C LEU A 17 -11.72 14.68 12.05
N ALA A 18 -10.75 13.75 12.00
CA ALA A 18 -10.98 12.35 12.35
C ALA A 18 -11.43 12.17 13.80
N LYS A 19 -10.94 13.04 14.71
CA LYS A 19 -11.31 13.05 16.12
C LYS A 19 -12.77 13.46 16.35
N PHE A 20 -13.36 14.24 15.44
CA PHE A 20 -14.75 14.71 15.48
C PHE A 20 -15.69 13.98 14.51
N GLY A 21 -15.20 12.97 13.78
CA GLY A 21 -16.02 12.19 12.84
C GLY A 21 -16.35 12.92 11.53
N TYR A 22 -15.73 14.07 11.26
CA TYR A 22 -15.96 14.86 10.04
C TYR A 22 -14.72 14.92 9.18
N LEU A 23 -14.69 14.09 8.13
CA LEU A 23 -13.72 14.24 7.04
C LEU A 23 -14.33 15.13 5.95
N THR A 24 -13.62 16.18 5.53
CA THR A 24 -14.02 16.97 4.38
C THR A 24 -13.84 16.17 3.09
N LEU A 25 -14.52 16.59 1.99
CA LEU A 25 -14.31 15.98 0.68
C LEU A 25 -12.84 16.06 0.22
N GLN A 26 -12.13 17.14 0.59
CA GLN A 26 -10.70 17.30 0.29
C GLN A 26 -9.84 16.30 1.06
N ASP A 27 -10.17 16.03 2.31
CA ASP A 27 -9.45 15.06 3.15
C ASP A 27 -9.66 13.64 2.64
N GLN A 28 -10.86 13.31 2.20
CA GLN A 28 -11.17 12.02 1.56
C GLN A 28 -10.42 11.87 0.24
N ALA A 29 -10.36 12.93 -0.57
CA ALA A 29 -9.60 12.92 -1.82
C ALA A 29 -8.09 12.77 -1.58
N ALA A 30 -7.54 13.43 -0.56
CA ALA A 30 -6.12 13.31 -0.19
C ALA A 30 -5.77 11.89 0.25
N SER A 31 -6.62 11.26 1.05
CA SER A 31 -6.45 9.86 1.48
C SER A 31 -6.51 8.88 0.29
N ALA A 32 -7.48 9.06 -0.60
CA ALA A 32 -7.62 8.26 -1.81
C ALA A 32 -6.39 8.42 -2.73
N ASN A 33 -5.86 9.64 -2.85
CA ASN A 33 -4.67 9.91 -3.66
C ASN A 33 -3.41 9.26 -3.08
N VAL A 34 -3.27 9.20 -1.76
CA VAL A 34 -2.16 8.47 -1.10
C VAL A 34 -2.24 6.98 -1.45
N GLY A 35 -3.39 6.37 -1.34
CA GLY A 35 -3.60 4.98 -1.71
C GLY A 35 -3.25 4.71 -3.17
N ARG A 36 -3.74 5.56 -4.08
CA ARG A 36 -3.47 5.45 -5.51
C ARG A 36 -1.99 5.64 -5.85
N ALA A 37 -1.31 6.57 -5.20
CA ALA A 37 0.13 6.75 -5.36
C ALA A 37 0.90 5.49 -4.98
N GLY A 38 0.52 4.82 -3.90
CA GLY A 38 1.10 3.55 -3.50
C GLY A 38 0.85 2.44 -4.52
N GLU A 39 -0.36 2.35 -5.06
CA GLU A 39 -0.70 1.39 -6.12
C GLU A 39 0.17 1.59 -7.37
N TYR A 40 0.32 2.82 -7.83
CA TYR A 40 1.18 3.14 -8.98
C TYR A 40 2.65 2.86 -8.72
N LEU A 41 3.14 3.12 -7.50
CA LEU A 41 4.51 2.81 -7.13
C LEU A 41 4.75 1.29 -7.15
N ALA A 42 3.86 0.50 -6.58
CA ALA A 42 3.93 -0.95 -6.61
C ALA A 42 3.93 -1.49 -8.05
N LEU A 43 3.01 -1.00 -8.88
CA LEU A 43 2.93 -1.37 -10.29
C LEU A 43 4.23 -1.04 -11.04
N SER A 44 4.76 0.15 -10.83
CA SER A 44 6.03 0.60 -11.43
C SER A 44 7.20 -0.31 -11.06
N ARG A 45 7.34 -0.64 -9.78
CA ARG A 45 8.43 -1.51 -9.29
C ARG A 45 8.34 -2.92 -9.84
N LEU A 46 7.14 -3.49 -9.88
CA LEU A 46 6.89 -4.81 -10.47
C LEU A 46 7.22 -4.82 -11.97
N SER A 47 6.78 -3.80 -12.70
CA SER A 47 7.03 -3.67 -14.14
C SER A 47 8.52 -3.52 -14.45
N LEU A 48 9.25 -2.70 -13.69
CA LEU A 48 10.70 -2.52 -13.84
C LEU A 48 11.47 -3.82 -13.53
N ALA A 49 10.94 -4.65 -12.65
CA ALA A 49 11.53 -5.96 -12.34
C ALA A 49 11.21 -7.04 -13.41
N GLY A 50 10.40 -6.70 -14.42
CA GLY A 50 10.08 -7.59 -15.53
C GLY A 50 8.78 -8.40 -15.35
N TYR A 51 7.99 -8.15 -14.32
CA TYR A 51 6.70 -8.80 -14.14
C TYR A 51 5.61 -8.07 -14.90
N PHE A 52 4.79 -8.83 -15.61
CA PHE A 52 3.57 -8.28 -16.17
C PHE A 52 2.53 -8.12 -15.06
N CYS A 53 2.06 -6.89 -14.86
CA CYS A 53 1.09 -6.59 -13.82
C CYS A 53 0.12 -5.50 -14.28
N THR A 54 -1.06 -5.51 -13.67
CA THR A 54 -2.10 -4.52 -13.94
C THR A 54 -2.87 -4.19 -12.68
N LEU A 55 -3.29 -2.95 -12.57
CA LEU A 55 -4.30 -2.56 -11.58
C LEU A 55 -5.67 -2.90 -12.16
N ALA A 56 -6.42 -3.68 -11.43
CA ALA A 56 -7.79 -4.07 -11.77
C ALA A 56 -8.60 -4.11 -10.47
N PRO A 57 -9.02 -2.94 -9.96
CA PRO A 57 -9.69 -2.84 -8.68
C PRO A 57 -10.95 -3.68 -8.65
N SER A 58 -11.05 -4.52 -7.63
CA SER A 58 -12.23 -5.29 -7.29
C SER A 58 -12.55 -5.09 -5.81
N GLN A 59 -13.57 -5.74 -5.30
CA GLN A 59 -13.86 -5.69 -3.87
C GLN A 59 -12.75 -6.32 -3.01
N ASP A 60 -12.02 -7.30 -3.57
CA ASP A 60 -11.08 -8.12 -2.83
C ASP A 60 -9.61 -7.81 -3.15
N HIS A 61 -9.33 -7.28 -4.34
CA HIS A 61 -7.97 -7.11 -4.84
C HIS A 61 -7.78 -5.76 -5.54
N ASP A 62 -6.55 -5.24 -5.50
CA ASP A 62 -6.19 -4.00 -6.22
C ASP A 62 -5.64 -4.29 -7.62
N GLY A 63 -5.11 -5.48 -7.85
CA GLY A 63 -4.54 -5.84 -9.13
C GLY A 63 -4.13 -7.29 -9.24
N TYR A 64 -3.39 -7.57 -10.32
CA TYR A 64 -2.93 -8.90 -10.68
C TYR A 64 -1.47 -8.86 -11.13
N ILE A 65 -0.73 -9.90 -10.82
CA ILE A 65 0.65 -10.12 -11.24
C ILE A 65 0.71 -11.44 -11.98
N GLN A 66 1.25 -11.43 -13.19
CA GLN A 66 1.48 -12.64 -13.96
C GLN A 66 2.91 -13.14 -13.73
N THR A 67 3.02 -14.37 -13.26
CA THR A 67 4.27 -15.14 -13.24
C THR A 67 4.25 -16.18 -14.36
N ASP A 68 5.37 -16.87 -14.56
CA ASP A 68 5.42 -17.96 -15.54
C ASP A 68 4.44 -19.11 -15.19
N ALA A 69 4.18 -19.31 -13.90
CA ALA A 69 3.36 -20.39 -13.41
C ALA A 69 1.86 -20.04 -13.35
N ARG A 70 1.51 -18.80 -13.00
CA ARG A 70 0.11 -18.41 -12.74
C ARG A 70 -0.10 -16.90 -12.62
N ILE A 71 -1.37 -16.52 -12.48
CA ILE A 71 -1.78 -15.16 -12.14
C ILE A 71 -2.00 -15.09 -10.62
N LEU A 72 -1.33 -14.15 -9.98
CA LEU A 72 -1.45 -13.86 -8.56
C LEU A 72 -2.29 -12.60 -8.33
N THR A 73 -3.10 -12.62 -7.28
CA THR A 73 -3.84 -11.44 -6.84
C THR A 73 -2.96 -10.54 -5.97
N LEU A 74 -3.09 -9.24 -6.16
CA LEU A 74 -2.31 -8.21 -5.48
C LEU A 74 -3.19 -7.30 -4.62
N GLN A 75 -2.77 -7.07 -3.40
CA GLN A 75 -3.31 -6.04 -2.52
C GLN A 75 -2.19 -5.05 -2.18
N VAL A 76 -2.47 -3.76 -2.35
CA VAL A 76 -1.55 -2.69 -1.99
C VAL A 76 -2.06 -1.96 -0.76
N LYS A 77 -1.20 -1.80 0.23
CA LYS A 77 -1.48 -1.02 1.43
C LYS A 77 -0.45 0.09 1.53
N THR A 78 -0.89 1.32 1.68
CA THR A 78 -0.01 2.48 1.67
C THR A 78 -0.03 3.20 3.00
N SER A 79 1.14 3.59 3.47
CA SER A 79 1.33 4.50 4.60
C SER A 79 2.15 5.70 4.13
N SER A 80 1.70 6.90 4.47
CA SER A 80 2.35 8.14 4.01
C SER A 80 3.56 8.52 4.86
N LYS A 81 3.65 8.07 6.10
CA LYS A 81 4.71 8.43 7.03
C LYS A 81 4.85 7.46 8.18
N ILE A 82 6.06 7.45 8.74
CA ILE A 82 6.41 6.68 9.93
C ILE A 82 5.79 7.30 11.21
N ARG A 83 5.39 6.43 12.14
CA ARG A 83 5.00 6.79 13.51
C ARG A 83 5.70 5.86 14.49
N HIS A 84 6.42 6.40 15.47
CA HIS A 84 7.11 5.62 16.48
C HIS A 84 8.01 4.49 15.92
N TRP A 85 8.77 4.80 14.87
CA TRP A 85 9.67 3.87 14.16
C TRP A 85 8.96 2.76 13.40
N LYS A 86 7.63 2.82 13.26
CA LYS A 86 6.82 1.84 12.53
C LYS A 86 5.90 2.51 11.54
N TYR A 87 5.66 1.81 10.44
CA TYR A 87 4.60 2.13 9.50
C TYR A 87 3.36 1.36 9.87
N GLN A 88 2.24 2.05 9.93
CA GLN A 88 0.94 1.45 10.22
C GLN A 88 0.14 1.31 8.94
N PHE A 89 -0.39 0.12 8.70
CA PHE A 89 -1.23 -0.21 7.56
C PHE A 89 -2.56 -0.78 8.04
N TYR A 90 -3.64 -0.31 7.46
CA TYR A 90 -4.96 -0.84 7.75
C TYR A 90 -5.20 -2.12 6.93
N THR A 91 -5.28 -3.25 7.61
CA THR A 91 -5.33 -4.58 6.97
C THR A 91 -6.63 -5.33 7.20
N LYS A 92 -7.64 -4.67 7.82
CA LYS A 92 -8.93 -5.28 8.06
C LYS A 92 -9.59 -5.69 6.75
N HIS A 93 -9.96 -6.96 6.66
CA HIS A 93 -10.79 -7.46 5.56
C HIS A 93 -12.26 -7.39 5.93
N GLY A 94 -13.10 -7.08 4.96
CA GLY A 94 -14.53 -7.25 5.11
C GLY A 94 -14.87 -8.72 5.35
N GLU A 95 -15.96 -8.98 6.05
CA GLU A 95 -16.46 -10.32 6.29
C GLU A 95 -16.68 -11.06 4.97
N GLY A 96 -16.21 -12.30 4.87
CA GLY A 96 -16.30 -13.12 3.66
C GLY A 96 -15.33 -12.80 2.54
N ARG A 97 -14.44 -11.81 2.70
CA ARG A 97 -13.42 -11.48 1.70
C ARG A 97 -12.19 -12.36 1.83
N GLN A 98 -11.69 -12.82 0.69
CA GLN A 98 -10.43 -13.56 0.63
C GLN A 98 -9.24 -12.60 0.66
N ARG A 99 -8.15 -13.04 1.29
CA ARG A 99 -6.87 -12.36 1.17
C ARG A 99 -6.30 -12.53 -0.24
N SER A 100 -5.61 -11.50 -0.71
CA SER A 100 -4.81 -11.59 -1.93
C SER A 100 -3.63 -12.52 -1.74
N ASP A 101 -3.12 -13.08 -2.83
CA ASP A 101 -1.91 -13.92 -2.81
C ASP A 101 -0.69 -13.12 -2.34
N VAL A 102 -0.56 -11.90 -2.82
CA VAL A 102 0.57 -11.01 -2.56
C VAL A 102 0.08 -9.70 -1.94
N TYR A 103 0.78 -9.25 -0.92
CA TYR A 103 0.62 -7.92 -0.31
C TYR A 103 1.84 -7.08 -0.59
N ALA A 104 1.63 -5.86 -1.04
CA ALA A 104 2.64 -4.81 -1.18
C ALA A 104 2.36 -3.72 -0.14
N PHE A 105 3.19 -3.64 0.87
CA PHE A 105 3.14 -2.56 1.86
C PHE A 105 4.06 -1.43 1.41
N VAL A 106 3.49 -0.27 1.14
CA VAL A 106 4.20 0.89 0.58
C VAL A 106 4.43 1.94 1.66
N ALA A 107 5.70 2.20 1.97
CA ALA A 107 6.12 3.35 2.76
C ALA A 107 6.39 4.52 1.81
N LEU A 108 5.42 5.38 1.63
CA LEU A 108 5.43 6.37 0.54
C LEU A 108 6.51 7.43 0.72
N ASP A 109 6.80 7.84 1.95
CA ASP A 109 7.88 8.80 2.26
C ASP A 109 9.29 8.25 1.97
N LEU A 110 9.46 6.92 2.03
CA LEU A 110 10.70 6.24 1.64
C LEU A 110 10.71 5.80 0.17
N GLU A 111 9.59 5.88 -0.53
CA GLU A 111 9.40 5.27 -1.85
C GLU A 111 9.84 3.79 -1.88
N ALA A 112 9.58 3.09 -0.79
CA ALA A 112 9.98 1.71 -0.58
C ALA A 112 8.80 0.79 -0.38
N ILE A 113 8.94 -0.47 -0.78
CA ILE A 113 7.88 -1.47 -0.73
C ILE A 113 8.40 -2.73 -0.05
N PHE A 114 7.62 -3.23 0.89
CA PHE A 114 7.81 -4.56 1.47
C PHE A 114 6.74 -5.49 0.91
N PHE A 115 7.17 -6.54 0.22
CA PHE A 115 6.29 -7.58 -0.29
C PHE A 115 6.24 -8.75 0.66
N CYS A 116 5.06 -9.34 0.83
CA CYS A 116 4.91 -10.61 1.53
C CYS A 116 3.75 -11.42 0.93
N ARG A 117 3.67 -12.69 1.28
CA ARG A 117 2.54 -13.55 0.92
C ARG A 117 1.31 -13.16 1.73
N GLY A 118 0.13 -13.33 1.16
CA GLY A 118 -1.13 -13.08 1.86
C GLY A 118 -1.38 -13.96 3.07
N ASP A 119 -0.71 -15.11 3.13
CA ASP A 119 -0.75 -16.06 4.26
C ASP A 119 0.34 -15.80 5.31
N ASP A 120 1.19 -14.80 5.12
CA ASP A 120 2.23 -14.44 6.08
C ASP A 120 1.62 -13.95 7.40
N PRO A 121 2.02 -14.52 8.54
CA PRO A 121 1.50 -14.13 9.86
C PRO A 121 1.86 -12.69 10.27
N ILE A 122 2.76 -12.01 9.56
CA ILE A 122 3.03 -10.59 9.79
C ILE A 122 1.79 -9.72 9.51
N ILE A 123 0.90 -10.18 8.65
CA ILE A 123 -0.37 -9.50 8.34
C ILE A 123 -1.36 -9.78 9.46
N ARG A 124 -1.69 -8.74 10.21
CA ARG A 124 -2.62 -8.80 11.34
C ARG A 124 -4.06 -8.53 10.89
N PRO A 125 -5.06 -8.99 11.66
CA PRO A 125 -6.47 -8.91 11.25
C PRO A 125 -7.03 -7.49 11.06
N THR A 126 -6.56 -6.52 11.84
CA THR A 126 -7.09 -5.15 11.81
C THR A 126 -6.09 -4.16 11.27
N SER A 127 -4.90 -4.13 11.83
CA SER A 127 -3.81 -3.28 11.38
C SER A 127 -2.47 -3.98 11.55
N THR A 128 -1.59 -3.74 10.59
CA THR A 128 -0.23 -4.30 10.55
C THR A 128 0.77 -3.17 10.78
N HIS A 129 1.72 -3.41 11.67
CA HIS A 129 2.78 -2.46 11.99
C HIS A 129 4.11 -3.05 11.53
N LEU A 130 4.78 -2.36 10.62
CA LEU A 130 6.07 -2.78 10.08
C LEU A 130 7.16 -1.80 10.47
N SER A 131 8.28 -2.31 10.98
CA SER A 131 9.44 -1.47 11.28
C SER A 131 10.06 -0.92 10.00
N ALA A 132 10.65 0.27 10.07
CA ALA A 132 11.29 0.91 8.92
C ALA A 132 12.39 0.03 8.29
N ASP A 133 13.08 -0.79 9.08
CA ASP A 133 14.16 -1.66 8.61
C ASP A 133 13.71 -2.71 7.59
N LEU A 134 12.44 -3.15 7.65
CA LEU A 134 11.90 -4.12 6.70
C LEU A 134 11.86 -3.57 5.25
N PHE A 135 11.76 -2.26 5.11
CA PHE A 135 11.70 -1.61 3.78
C PHE A 135 13.06 -1.49 3.10
N ASN A 136 14.15 -1.83 3.78
CA ASN A 136 15.48 -1.92 3.20
C ASN A 136 15.76 -3.27 2.51
N GLN A 137 14.85 -4.23 2.64
CA GLN A 137 14.99 -5.57 2.07
C GLN A 137 14.29 -5.66 0.72
N ASP A 138 14.96 -6.25 -0.26
CA ASP A 138 14.31 -6.63 -1.52
C ASP A 138 13.61 -7.98 -1.32
N THR A 139 12.31 -7.93 -1.14
CA THR A 139 11.48 -9.12 -0.89
C THR A 139 10.68 -9.58 -2.11
N MET A 140 10.66 -8.79 -3.19
CA MET A 140 9.79 -9.04 -4.34
C MET A 140 10.03 -10.42 -4.98
N HIS A 141 11.24 -10.71 -5.43
CA HIS A 141 11.55 -11.96 -6.12
C HIS A 141 11.36 -13.17 -5.23
N LYS A 142 11.77 -13.09 -3.98
CA LYS A 142 11.59 -14.17 -3.00
C LYS A 142 10.12 -14.52 -2.82
N VAL A 143 9.27 -13.52 -2.71
CA VAL A 143 7.83 -13.71 -2.52
C VAL A 143 7.20 -14.29 -3.79
N LEU A 144 7.46 -13.70 -4.94
CA LEU A 144 6.84 -14.16 -6.19
C LEU A 144 7.29 -15.57 -6.58
N SER A 145 8.57 -15.91 -6.40
CA SER A 145 9.07 -17.27 -6.65
C SER A 145 8.50 -18.32 -5.68
N SER A 146 8.01 -17.91 -4.53
CA SER A 146 7.43 -18.85 -3.56
C SER A 146 6.10 -19.48 -4.00
N PHE A 147 5.54 -19.00 -5.11
CA PHE A 147 4.30 -19.53 -5.69
C PHE A 147 4.54 -20.50 -6.88
N ASP A 148 5.77 -20.67 -7.30
CA ASP A 148 6.16 -21.56 -8.41
C ASP A 148 6.10 -23.05 -8.04
#